data_f7965d288b15047b74cf12d23e948b84
#
_entry.id   f7965d288b15047b74cf12d23e948b84
#
_cell.length_a   1.000
_cell.length_b   1.000
_cell.length_c   1.000
_cell.angle_alpha   90.00
_cell.angle_beta   90.00
_cell.angle_gamma   90.00
#
_symmetry.space_group_name_H-M   'P 1'
#
loop_
_entity.id
_entity.type
_entity.pdbx_description
1 polymer ?
#
loop_
_entity_poly.entity_id
_entity_poly.type
_entity_poly.pdbx_seq_one_letter_code
_entity_poly.pdbx_strand_id
1 'polypeptide(L)'
;MYLLRGAPKGDGPIVRLIGSGPIMVQVLDAVEKLEAYGIRSEIYSATSYGELRREGLACDRWNRLHPSKTAKKPWVEQLLGNAEVPVVAVSDNMAAVPDMIRQWVRGHFTVLGTDGFGRSDTREALRRFFEIDGKAV
;
A
#
# COMPACT_ATOMS: atom_id res chain seq x y z
N MET A 1 -7.76 -6.56 -0.68
CA MET A 1 -6.94 -5.70 -1.57
C MET A 1 -7.07 -6.22 -2.99
N TYR A 2 -7.09 -5.33 -3.96
CA TYR A 2 -7.16 -5.65 -5.39
C TYR A 2 -6.44 -4.58 -6.22
N LEU A 3 -5.99 -4.95 -7.43
CA LEU A 3 -5.44 -4.01 -8.40
C LEU A 3 -6.58 -3.15 -8.96
N LEU A 4 -6.50 -1.84 -8.75
CA LEU A 4 -7.46 -0.87 -9.25
C LEU A 4 -7.09 -0.41 -10.67
N ARG A 5 -5.80 -0.14 -10.90
CA ARG A 5 -5.25 0.27 -12.20
C ARG A 5 -3.82 -0.25 -12.36
N GLY A 6 -3.54 -0.96 -13.44
CA GLY A 6 -2.19 -1.40 -13.81
C GLY A 6 -1.34 -0.23 -14.31
N ALA A 7 -0.02 -0.41 -14.26
CA ALA A 7 0.90 0.57 -14.82
C ALA A 7 0.68 0.71 -16.34
N PRO A 8 0.74 1.95 -16.88
CA PRO A 8 0.70 2.15 -18.33
C PRO A 8 1.90 1.48 -19.01
N LYS A 9 1.76 1.13 -20.30
CA LYS A 9 2.88 0.58 -21.09
C LYS A 9 4.00 1.61 -21.23
N GLY A 10 5.25 1.18 -21.19
CA GLY A 10 6.43 2.04 -21.33
C GLY A 10 7.64 1.48 -20.59
N ASP A 11 8.77 2.16 -20.69
CA ASP A 11 10.07 1.72 -20.15
C ASP A 11 10.51 2.45 -18.86
N GLY A 12 9.68 3.38 -18.36
CA GLY A 12 9.97 4.12 -17.12
C GLY A 12 9.90 3.25 -15.86
N PRO A 13 10.50 3.69 -14.75
CA PRO A 13 10.42 3.01 -13.48
C PRO A 13 8.96 2.84 -13.02
N ILE A 14 8.73 1.82 -12.18
CA ILE A 14 7.39 1.52 -11.63
C ILE A 14 7.42 1.69 -10.12
N VAL A 15 6.35 2.27 -9.58
CA VAL A 15 6.03 2.29 -8.16
C VAL A 15 4.63 1.70 -7.94
N ARG A 16 4.41 1.07 -6.80
CA ARG A 16 3.10 0.58 -6.37
C ARG A 16 2.54 1.50 -5.32
N LEU A 17 1.34 1.98 -5.55
CA LEU A 17 0.63 2.85 -4.62
C LEU A 17 -0.57 2.09 -4.04
N ILE A 18 -0.66 2.05 -2.72
CA ILE A 18 -1.77 1.39 -2.00
C ILE A 18 -2.53 2.44 -1.20
N GLY A 19 -3.83 2.55 -1.42
CA GLY A 19 -4.70 3.40 -0.62
C GLY A 19 -5.89 2.63 -0.05
N SER A 20 -6.56 3.19 0.94
CA SER A 20 -7.73 2.61 1.60
C SER A 20 -8.81 3.67 1.84
N GLY A 21 -9.97 3.51 1.20
CA GLY A 21 -11.09 4.42 1.37
C GLY A 21 -10.84 5.82 0.79
N PRO A 22 -11.20 6.92 1.51
CA PRO A 22 -11.16 8.28 0.98
C PRO A 22 -9.77 8.80 0.59
N ILE A 23 -8.71 8.22 1.13
CA ILE A 23 -7.33 8.61 0.79
C ILE A 23 -6.98 8.29 -0.68
N MET A 24 -7.75 7.41 -1.34
CA MET A 24 -7.54 7.08 -2.75
C MET A 24 -7.51 8.31 -3.66
N VAL A 25 -8.19 9.39 -3.30
CA VAL A 25 -8.13 10.67 -4.05
C VAL A 25 -6.70 11.22 -4.05
N GLN A 26 -5.96 11.11 -2.95
CA GLN A 26 -4.57 11.56 -2.86
C GLN A 26 -3.62 10.61 -3.60
N VAL A 27 -3.90 9.31 -3.59
CA VAL A 27 -3.17 8.35 -4.40
C VAL A 27 -3.29 8.67 -5.89
N LEU A 28 -4.49 8.99 -6.37
CA LEU A 28 -4.71 9.35 -7.77
C LEU A 28 -4.04 10.68 -8.14
N ASP A 29 -4.07 11.68 -7.25
CA ASP A 29 -3.34 12.95 -7.42
C ASP A 29 -1.81 12.73 -7.48
N ALA A 30 -1.28 11.81 -6.64
CA ALA A 30 0.13 11.43 -6.69
C ALA A 30 0.52 10.78 -8.02
N VAL A 31 -0.34 9.93 -8.58
CA VAL A 31 -0.09 9.29 -9.88
C VAL A 31 0.09 10.33 -10.99
N GLU A 32 -0.77 11.35 -11.07
CA GLU A 32 -0.65 12.42 -12.07
C GLU A 32 0.69 13.14 -11.96
N LYS A 33 1.15 13.36 -10.73
CA LYS A 33 2.46 13.98 -10.47
C LYS A 33 3.63 13.08 -10.87
N LEU A 34 3.56 11.79 -10.54
CA LEU A 34 4.59 10.80 -10.89
C LEU A 34 4.70 10.60 -12.41
N GLU A 35 3.58 10.60 -13.13
CA GLU A 35 3.55 10.52 -14.58
C GLU A 35 4.30 11.70 -15.25
N ALA A 36 4.23 12.90 -14.66
CA ALA A 36 4.99 14.06 -15.13
C ALA A 36 6.51 13.89 -15.04
N TYR A 37 6.99 12.98 -14.16
CA TYR A 37 8.40 12.59 -14.03
C TYR A 37 8.74 11.29 -14.79
N GLY A 38 7.82 10.75 -15.58
CA GLY A 38 8.02 9.51 -16.32
C GLY A 38 7.98 8.25 -15.45
N ILE A 39 7.46 8.36 -14.22
CA ILE A 39 7.30 7.24 -13.30
C ILE A 39 5.92 6.63 -13.50
N ARG A 40 5.87 5.34 -13.78
CA ARG A 40 4.63 4.56 -13.96
C ARG A 40 4.14 4.03 -12.62
N SER A 41 2.83 3.95 -12.43
CA SER A 41 2.24 3.54 -11.17
C SER A 41 1.26 2.38 -11.34
N GLU A 42 1.38 1.36 -10.50
CA GLU A 42 0.32 0.38 -10.24
C GLU A 42 -0.47 0.83 -9.00
N ILE A 43 -1.79 0.87 -9.10
CA ILE A 43 -2.66 1.36 -8.03
C ILE A 43 -3.46 0.20 -7.44
N TYR A 44 -3.35 0.06 -6.13
CA TYR A 44 -4.09 -0.95 -5.37
C TYR A 44 -5.04 -0.31 -4.36
N SER A 45 -6.21 -0.92 -4.20
CA SER A 45 -7.15 -0.56 -3.15
C SER A 45 -7.15 -1.62 -2.05
N ALA A 46 -6.76 -1.24 -0.84
CA ALA A 46 -6.81 -2.09 0.34
C ALA A 46 -8.15 -1.89 1.07
N THR A 47 -9.06 -2.83 0.94
CA THR A 47 -10.39 -2.77 1.58
C THR A 47 -10.34 -3.03 3.09
N SER A 48 -9.38 -3.82 3.57
CA SER A 48 -9.17 -4.08 4.99
C SER A 48 -7.76 -4.61 5.24
N TYR A 49 -6.92 -3.82 5.88
CA TYR A 49 -5.58 -4.26 6.31
C TYR A 49 -5.65 -5.33 7.41
N GLY A 50 -6.66 -5.25 8.29
CA GLY A 50 -6.87 -6.25 9.33
C GLY A 50 -7.16 -7.64 8.77
N GLU A 51 -8.00 -7.73 7.72
CA GLU A 51 -8.28 -9.00 7.05
C GLU A 51 -7.05 -9.55 6.31
N LEU A 52 -6.30 -8.69 5.61
CA LEU A 52 -5.06 -9.07 4.94
C LEU A 52 -4.05 -9.64 5.94
N ARG A 53 -3.90 -8.99 7.09
CA ARG A 53 -3.02 -9.48 8.16
C ARG A 53 -3.49 -10.82 8.73
N ARG A 54 -4.79 -10.98 9.01
CA ARG A 54 -5.36 -12.21 9.56
C ARG A 54 -5.15 -13.38 8.60
N GLU A 55 -5.40 -13.19 7.31
CA GLU A 55 -5.19 -14.20 6.28
C GLU A 55 -3.71 -14.55 6.15
N GLY A 56 -2.81 -13.57 6.10
CA GLY A 56 -1.37 -13.79 6.01
C GLY A 56 -0.84 -14.59 7.19
N LEU A 57 -1.21 -14.23 8.43
CA LEU A 57 -0.83 -14.97 9.62
C LEU A 57 -1.38 -16.40 9.62
N ALA A 58 -2.58 -16.63 9.07
CA ALA A 58 -3.13 -17.96 8.91
C ALA A 58 -2.32 -18.80 7.91
N CYS A 59 -1.87 -18.23 6.80
CA CYS A 59 -0.96 -18.86 5.85
C CYS A 59 0.38 -19.22 6.51
N ASP A 60 1.00 -18.30 7.24
CA ASP A 60 2.27 -18.52 7.92
C ASP A 60 2.15 -19.63 8.98
N ARG A 61 1.06 -19.60 9.76
CA ARG A 61 0.77 -20.65 10.74
C ARG A 61 0.60 -22.03 10.07
N TRP A 62 -0.16 -22.07 8.97
CA TRP A 62 -0.38 -23.32 8.24
C TRP A 62 0.94 -23.88 7.70
N ASN A 63 1.78 -23.07 7.10
CA ASN A 63 3.07 -23.44 6.55
C ASN A 63 4.00 -24.02 7.63
N ARG A 64 4.03 -23.38 8.80
CA ARG A 64 4.83 -23.85 9.94
C ARG A 64 4.36 -25.20 10.46
N LEU A 65 3.05 -25.47 10.44
CA LEU A 65 2.47 -26.73 10.91
C LEU A 65 2.52 -27.85 9.87
N HIS A 66 2.78 -27.53 8.60
CA HIS A 66 2.78 -28.51 7.50
C HIS A 66 4.04 -28.38 6.63
N PRO A 67 5.24 -28.59 7.18
CA PRO A 67 6.50 -28.33 6.48
C PRO A 67 6.71 -29.23 5.25
N SER A 68 6.04 -30.37 5.17
CA SER A 68 6.10 -31.29 4.04
C SER A 68 5.08 -31.01 2.93
N LYS A 69 4.21 -30.01 3.11
CA LYS A 69 3.20 -29.63 2.12
C LYS A 69 3.65 -28.40 1.32
N THR A 70 3.04 -28.21 0.15
CA THR A 70 3.25 -26.98 -0.63
C THR A 70 2.85 -25.76 0.19
N ALA A 71 3.77 -24.80 0.33
CA ALA A 71 3.52 -23.60 1.11
C ALA A 71 2.37 -22.79 0.53
N LYS A 72 1.49 -22.30 1.40
CA LYS A 72 0.47 -21.31 1.05
C LYS A 72 1.10 -19.93 0.96
N LYS A 73 0.71 -19.15 -0.03
CA LYS A 73 1.13 -17.75 -0.17
C LYS A 73 0.03 -16.83 0.31
N PRO A 74 0.34 -15.86 1.20
CA PRO A 74 -0.61 -14.82 1.59
C PRO A 74 -1.12 -14.03 0.39
N TRP A 75 -2.36 -13.56 0.47
CA TRP A 75 -2.99 -12.80 -0.62
C TRP A 75 -2.17 -11.57 -1.06
N VAL A 76 -1.58 -10.87 -0.11
CA VAL A 76 -0.68 -9.73 -0.38
C VAL A 76 0.48 -10.15 -1.28
N GLU A 77 1.15 -11.27 -0.95
CA GLU A 77 2.27 -11.79 -1.73
C GLU A 77 1.82 -12.31 -3.11
N GLN A 78 0.64 -12.92 -3.20
CA GLN A 78 0.08 -13.36 -4.48
C GLN A 78 -0.22 -12.18 -5.41
N LEU A 79 -0.81 -11.11 -4.86
CA LEU A 79 -1.24 -9.95 -5.63
C LEU A 79 -0.07 -9.06 -6.06
N LEU A 80 0.87 -8.79 -5.16
CA LEU A 80 2.04 -7.94 -5.44
C LEU A 80 3.15 -8.72 -6.16
N GLY A 81 3.15 -10.06 -6.06
CA GLY A 81 4.19 -10.90 -6.66
C GLY A 81 5.56 -10.74 -6.00
N ASN A 82 6.58 -11.28 -6.67
CA ASN A 82 7.94 -11.32 -6.14
C ASN A 82 8.85 -10.17 -6.62
N ALA A 83 8.35 -9.26 -7.46
CA ALA A 83 9.15 -8.15 -7.97
C ALA A 83 9.46 -7.14 -6.84
N GLU A 84 10.72 -6.75 -6.72
CA GLU A 84 11.20 -5.74 -5.78
C GLU A 84 10.87 -4.32 -6.28
N VAL A 85 9.60 -4.07 -6.54
CA VAL A 85 9.09 -2.75 -6.91
C VAL A 85 8.81 -1.97 -5.62
N PRO A 86 9.25 -0.70 -5.51
CA PRO A 86 8.92 0.12 -4.36
C PRO A 86 7.40 0.23 -4.15
N VAL A 87 6.97 0.16 -2.90
CA VAL A 87 5.56 0.23 -2.52
C VAL A 87 5.37 1.37 -1.53
N VAL A 88 4.42 2.26 -1.80
CA VAL A 88 3.98 3.30 -0.87
C VAL A 88 2.52 3.01 -0.50
N ALA A 89 2.26 2.83 0.78
CA ALA A 89 0.91 2.67 1.31
C ALA A 89 0.51 3.90 2.12
N VAL A 90 -0.62 4.49 1.79
CA VAL A 90 -1.12 5.70 2.44
C VAL A 90 -2.49 5.47 3.05
N SER A 91 -2.73 6.05 4.23
CA SER A 91 -3.95 5.87 5.01
C SER A 91 -4.36 7.14 5.75
N ASP A 92 -5.66 7.37 5.86
CA ASP A 92 -6.24 8.36 6.79
C ASP A 92 -6.21 7.87 8.27
N ASN A 93 -5.72 6.65 8.52
CA ASN A 93 -5.44 6.11 9.86
C ASN A 93 -3.95 6.22 10.18
N MET A 94 -3.57 5.85 11.43
CA MET A 94 -2.15 5.76 11.82
C MET A 94 -1.36 4.82 10.89
N ALA A 95 -0.08 5.12 10.67
CA ALA A 95 0.81 4.35 9.81
C ALA A 95 0.89 2.85 10.18
N ALA A 96 0.70 2.51 11.44
CA ALA A 96 0.65 1.12 11.90
C ALA A 96 -0.45 0.27 11.21
N VAL A 97 -1.51 0.90 10.68
CA VAL A 97 -2.60 0.17 10.01
C VAL A 97 -2.14 -0.41 8.66
N PRO A 98 -1.66 0.37 7.69
CA PRO A 98 -1.09 -0.23 6.48
C PRO A 98 0.20 -1.01 6.75
N ASP A 99 0.95 -0.72 7.80
CA ASP A 99 2.15 -1.46 8.18
C ASP A 99 1.88 -2.93 8.59
N MET A 100 0.64 -3.26 8.91
CA MET A 100 0.22 -4.64 9.25
C MET A 100 0.56 -5.67 8.18
N ILE A 101 0.77 -5.28 6.93
CA ILE A 101 1.05 -6.21 5.82
C ILE A 101 2.53 -6.25 5.43
N ARG A 102 3.41 -5.49 6.10
CA ARG A 102 4.82 -5.31 5.75
C ARG A 102 5.56 -6.62 5.50
N GLN A 103 5.35 -7.61 6.34
CA GLN A 103 6.10 -8.87 6.26
C GLN A 103 5.87 -9.68 4.97
N TRP A 104 4.80 -9.38 4.22
CA TRP A 104 4.46 -10.03 2.95
C TRP A 104 4.65 -9.13 1.73
N VAL A 105 5.19 -7.93 1.91
CA VAL A 105 5.54 -7.01 0.81
C VAL A 105 7.02 -7.17 0.49
N ARG A 106 7.33 -7.45 -0.76
CA ARG A 106 8.72 -7.51 -1.23
C ARG A 106 9.20 -6.12 -1.64
N GLY A 107 10.51 -5.87 -1.47
CA GLY A 107 11.12 -4.59 -1.79
C GLY A 107 10.92 -3.52 -0.72
N HIS A 108 11.18 -2.28 -1.09
CA HIS A 108 11.05 -1.14 -0.19
C HIS A 108 9.58 -0.80 0.05
N PHE A 109 9.17 -0.79 1.32
CA PHE A 109 7.79 -0.49 1.72
C PHE A 109 7.74 0.74 2.62
N THR A 110 7.24 1.83 2.07
CA THR A 110 7.00 3.09 2.78
C THR A 110 5.53 3.18 3.18
N VAL A 111 5.29 3.63 4.41
CA VAL A 111 3.94 3.78 4.94
C VAL A 111 3.73 5.21 5.40
N LEU A 112 2.64 5.84 4.95
CA LEU A 112 2.22 7.17 5.33
C LEU A 112 0.87 7.09 6.05
N GLY A 113 0.75 7.80 7.17
CA GLY A 113 -0.44 7.78 8.01
C GLY A 113 -0.57 9.01 8.90
N THR A 114 -1.68 9.10 9.62
CA THR A 114 -2.00 10.21 10.51
C THR A 114 -1.53 9.90 11.94
N ASP A 115 -0.21 9.90 12.18
CA ASP A 115 0.33 9.63 13.50
C ASP A 115 0.34 10.89 14.39
N GLY A 116 0.19 10.68 15.70
CA GLY A 116 0.20 11.75 16.70
C GLY A 116 -1.20 12.16 17.18
N PHE A 117 -1.30 13.35 17.75
CA PHE A 117 -2.56 13.86 18.28
C PHE A 117 -3.49 14.37 17.19
N GLY A 118 -4.81 14.16 17.38
CA GLY A 118 -5.84 14.70 16.51
C GLY A 118 -5.79 16.23 16.44
N ARG A 119 -6.12 16.77 15.28
CA ARG A 119 -6.18 18.21 15.00
C ARG A 119 -7.50 18.59 14.36
N SER A 120 -7.88 19.84 14.54
CA SER A 120 -9.06 20.43 13.90
C SER A 120 -8.61 21.43 12.86
N ASP A 121 -8.86 21.14 11.60
CA ASP A 121 -8.59 21.99 10.45
C ASP A 121 -9.36 21.50 9.23
N THR A 122 -9.22 22.17 8.09
CA THR A 122 -9.74 21.66 6.83
C THR A 122 -9.05 20.33 6.46
N ARG A 123 -9.76 19.49 5.70
CA ARG A 123 -9.21 18.21 5.25
C ARG A 123 -7.89 18.37 4.50
N GLU A 124 -7.79 19.39 3.66
CA GLU A 124 -6.57 19.68 2.89
C GLU A 124 -5.40 20.07 3.79
N ALA A 125 -5.64 20.96 4.77
CA ALA A 125 -4.62 21.37 5.72
C ALA A 125 -4.14 20.20 6.59
N LEU A 126 -5.06 19.33 7.03
CA LEU A 126 -4.72 18.13 7.80
C LEU A 126 -3.90 17.13 6.97
N ARG A 127 -4.27 16.86 5.72
CA ARG A 127 -3.52 15.96 4.85
C ARG A 127 -2.10 16.46 4.57
N ARG A 128 -1.94 17.77 4.39
CA ARG A 128 -0.63 18.40 4.24
C ARG A 128 0.18 18.31 5.53
N PHE A 129 -0.45 18.55 6.68
CA PHE A 129 0.21 18.47 7.98
C PHE A 129 0.72 17.05 8.28
N PHE A 130 -0.07 16.03 7.99
CA PHE A 130 0.29 14.63 8.21
C PHE A 130 1.11 14.02 7.06
N GLU A 131 1.46 14.80 6.05
CA GLU A 131 2.24 14.35 4.89
C GLU A 131 1.62 13.13 4.18
N ILE A 132 0.30 13.19 3.99
CA ILE A 132 -0.50 12.17 3.29
C ILE A 132 -1.27 12.76 2.10
N ASP A 133 -0.90 13.96 1.65
CA ASP A 133 -1.41 14.56 0.42
C ASP A 133 -0.69 13.98 -0.81
N GLY A 134 -1.21 14.26 -2.01
CA GLY A 134 -0.64 13.73 -3.25
C GLY A 134 0.77 14.24 -3.60
N LYS A 135 1.35 15.14 -2.81
CA LYS A 135 2.76 15.53 -2.96
C LYS A 135 3.68 14.67 -2.09
N ALA A 136 3.18 14.23 -0.94
CA ALA A 136 3.92 13.40 -0.03
C ALA A 136 3.91 11.91 -0.45
N VAL A 137 2.81 11.49 -1.09
CA VAL A 137 2.66 10.15 -1.66
C VAL A 137 3.55 9.97 -2.88
#